data_0574c9c134d5057333c71eda42c87c54
#
_entry.id   0574c9c134d5057333c71eda42c87c54
#
_cell.length_a   1.000
_cell.length_b   1.000
_cell.length_c   1.000
_cell.angle_alpha   90.00
_cell.angle_beta   90.00
_cell.angle_gamma   90.00
#
_symmetry.space_group_name_H-M   'P 1'
#
loop_
_entity.id
_entity.type
_entity.pdbx_description
1 polymer ?
#
loop_
_entity_poly.entity_id
_entity_poly.type
_entity_poly.pdbx_seq_one_letter_code
_entity_poly.pdbx_strand_id
1 'polypeptide(L)'
;MLQPPKVLLLYAHPESQDSVANRVLLQPVQQLEHVTVHDLYAHYPDFFIDIHHEQQLLRDHQVIVFQHPLYTYSCPALLKEWLDRVLARGFANGVG
;
A
#
# COMPACT_ATOMS: atom_id res chain seq x y z
N MET A 1 9.67 5.81 26.80
CA MET A 1 10.34 5.89 25.51
C MET A 1 9.34 5.68 24.39
N LEU A 2 9.34 6.60 23.45
CA LEU A 2 8.40 6.52 22.33
C LEU A 2 8.91 5.55 21.27
N GLN A 3 8.01 4.69 20.82
CA GLN A 3 8.33 3.80 19.72
C GLN A 3 8.13 4.53 18.40
N PRO A 4 8.87 4.17 17.34
CA PRO A 4 8.63 4.76 16.05
C PRO A 4 7.20 4.43 15.56
N PRO A 5 6.59 5.31 14.77
CA PRO A 5 5.27 5.04 14.25
C PRO A 5 5.29 3.83 13.32
N LYS A 6 4.18 3.10 13.29
CA LYS A 6 4.05 2.00 12.34
C LYS A 6 3.73 2.57 10.96
N VAL A 7 4.53 2.17 9.99
CA VAL A 7 4.43 2.66 8.61
C VAL A 7 3.93 1.55 7.70
N LEU A 8 2.88 1.84 6.94
CA LEU A 8 2.40 0.93 5.90
C LEU A 8 2.89 1.46 4.55
N LEU A 9 3.75 0.70 3.90
CA LEU A 9 4.22 1.02 2.56
C LEU A 9 3.37 0.27 1.55
N LEU A 10 2.46 0.98 0.89
CA LEU A 10 1.63 0.41 -0.17
C LEU A 10 2.42 0.44 -1.47
N TYR A 11 2.84 -0.73 -1.89
CA TYR A 11 3.65 -0.91 -3.08
C TYR A 11 2.75 -1.37 -4.22
N ALA A 12 2.68 -0.58 -5.28
CA ALA A 12 1.77 -0.84 -6.38
C ALA A 12 2.50 -0.71 -7.73
N HIS A 13 3.28 -1.72 -8.07
CA HIS A 13 3.96 -1.82 -9.35
C HIS A 13 3.38 -3.02 -10.11
N PRO A 14 2.72 -2.79 -11.25
CA PRO A 14 2.13 -3.90 -12.03
C PRO A 14 3.15 -4.95 -12.45
N GLU A 15 4.40 -4.54 -12.67
CA GLU A 15 5.46 -5.44 -13.11
C GLU A 15 6.47 -5.73 -12.00
N SER A 16 6.07 -5.59 -10.75
CA SER A 16 7.00 -5.70 -9.64
C SER A 16 7.70 -7.05 -9.58
N GLN A 17 7.00 -8.12 -9.96
CA GLN A 17 7.57 -9.45 -9.85
C GLN A 17 8.65 -9.71 -10.89
N ASP A 18 8.64 -8.95 -11.98
CA ASP A 18 9.64 -9.08 -13.03
C ASP A 18 10.77 -8.07 -12.88
N SER A 19 10.68 -7.17 -11.90
CA SER A 19 11.65 -6.11 -11.72
C SER A 19 12.63 -6.45 -10.60
N VAL A 20 13.83 -6.86 -10.97
CA VAL A 20 14.88 -7.14 -10.01
C VAL A 20 15.27 -5.87 -9.26
N ALA A 21 15.34 -4.74 -9.97
CA ALA A 21 15.72 -3.47 -9.35
C ALA A 21 14.75 -3.07 -8.23
N ASN A 22 13.44 -3.22 -8.48
CA ASN A 22 12.45 -2.86 -7.47
C ASN A 22 12.56 -3.76 -6.24
N ARG A 23 12.81 -5.04 -6.43
CA ARG A 23 12.98 -5.95 -5.30
C ARG A 23 14.22 -5.60 -4.47
N VAL A 24 15.30 -5.24 -5.12
CA VAL A 24 16.53 -4.84 -4.43
C VAL A 24 16.29 -3.57 -3.62
N LEU A 25 15.56 -2.61 -4.17
CA LEU A 25 15.26 -1.37 -3.47
C LEU A 25 14.38 -1.58 -2.24
N LEU A 26 13.48 -2.57 -2.28
CA LEU A 26 12.57 -2.83 -1.17
C LEU A 26 13.21 -3.64 -0.05
N GLN A 27 14.30 -4.39 -0.33
CA GLN A 27 14.89 -5.26 0.67
C GLN A 27 15.27 -4.54 1.97
N PRO A 28 15.97 -3.38 1.92
CA PRO A 28 16.31 -2.69 3.17
C PRO A 28 15.09 -2.25 3.96
N VAL A 29 14.03 -1.83 3.24
CA VAL A 29 12.81 -1.37 3.90
C VAL A 29 12.09 -2.53 4.57
N GLN A 30 12.08 -3.70 3.95
CA GLN A 30 11.43 -4.87 4.51
C GLN A 30 12.07 -5.35 5.81
N GLN A 31 13.31 -4.97 6.06
CA GLN A 31 14.01 -5.35 7.29
C GLN A 31 13.71 -4.44 8.47
N LEU A 32 13.02 -3.33 8.24
CA LEU A 32 12.65 -2.40 9.31
C LEU A 32 11.41 -2.92 10.03
N GLU A 33 11.52 -3.08 11.34
CA GLU A 33 10.47 -3.70 12.15
C GLU A 33 9.17 -2.90 12.16
N HIS A 34 9.27 -1.58 12.08
CA HIS A 34 8.10 -0.71 12.14
C HIS A 34 7.46 -0.45 10.78
N VAL A 35 7.99 -1.06 9.71
CA VAL A 35 7.49 -0.85 8.36
C VAL A 35 6.90 -2.16 7.82
N THR A 36 5.66 -2.08 7.37
CA THR A 36 4.99 -3.20 6.69
C THR A 36 4.95 -2.88 5.20
N VAL A 37 5.55 -3.73 4.38
CA VAL A 37 5.47 -3.60 2.93
C VAL A 37 4.29 -4.42 2.44
N HIS A 38 3.35 -3.75 1.79
CA HIS A 38 2.14 -4.39 1.29
C HIS A 38 2.10 -4.27 -0.23
N ASP A 39 2.40 -5.36 -0.92
CA ASP A 39 2.43 -5.40 -2.38
C ASP A 39 1.02 -5.69 -2.89
N LEU A 40 0.36 -4.65 -3.40
CA LEU A 40 -1.03 -4.75 -3.82
C LEU A 40 -1.23 -5.74 -4.97
N TYR A 41 -0.35 -5.71 -5.96
CA TYR A 41 -0.49 -6.60 -7.12
C TYR A 41 -0.21 -8.05 -6.76
N ALA A 42 0.60 -8.30 -5.75
CA ALA A 42 0.83 -9.67 -5.28
C ALA A 42 -0.37 -10.20 -4.51
N HIS A 43 -1.05 -9.33 -3.75
CA HIS A 43 -2.20 -9.73 -2.95
C HIS A 43 -3.48 -9.81 -3.78
N TYR A 44 -3.64 -8.95 -4.77
CA TYR A 44 -4.88 -8.84 -5.51
C TYR A 44 -4.63 -8.87 -7.02
N PRO A 45 -4.11 -10.00 -7.54
CA PRO A 45 -3.81 -10.09 -8.98
C PRO A 45 -5.05 -10.00 -9.85
N ASP A 46 -6.22 -10.31 -9.29
CA ASP A 46 -7.50 -10.24 -9.99
C ASP A 46 -8.32 -9.00 -9.61
N PHE A 47 -7.72 -8.07 -8.88
CA PHE A 47 -8.33 -6.79 -8.46
C PHE A 47 -9.50 -6.93 -7.50
N PHE A 48 -9.72 -8.11 -6.92
CA PHE A 48 -10.76 -8.29 -5.89
C PHE A 48 -10.19 -7.93 -4.52
N ILE A 49 -10.27 -6.65 -4.18
CA ILE A 49 -9.70 -6.13 -2.94
C ILE A 49 -10.58 -6.50 -1.75
N ASP A 50 -9.96 -7.05 -0.71
CA ASP A 50 -10.63 -7.28 0.56
C ASP A 50 -10.64 -5.96 1.34
N ILE A 51 -11.73 -5.23 1.23
CA ILE A 51 -11.84 -3.87 1.77
C ILE A 51 -11.65 -3.85 3.28
N HIS A 52 -12.27 -4.78 3.98
CA HIS A 52 -12.18 -4.83 5.45
C HIS A 52 -10.75 -5.10 5.91
N HIS A 53 -10.05 -6.00 5.23
CA HIS A 53 -8.66 -6.29 5.56
C HIS A 53 -7.78 -5.07 5.35
N GLU A 54 -7.96 -4.36 4.22
CA GLU A 54 -7.18 -3.18 3.92
C GLU A 54 -7.47 -2.05 4.90
N GLN A 55 -8.71 -1.87 5.28
CA GLN A 55 -9.06 -0.86 6.27
C GLN A 55 -8.47 -1.18 7.64
N GLN A 56 -8.38 -2.47 7.98
CA GLN A 56 -7.74 -2.86 9.23
C GLN A 56 -6.25 -2.53 9.21
N LEU A 57 -5.58 -2.74 8.06
CA LEU A 57 -4.19 -2.34 7.92
C LEU A 57 -4.02 -0.83 8.16
N LEU A 58 -4.94 -0.02 7.64
CA LEU A 58 -4.88 1.42 7.87
C LEU A 58 -5.03 1.77 9.34
N ARG A 59 -5.90 1.07 10.05
CA ARG A 59 -6.10 1.33 11.49
C ARG A 59 -4.88 0.94 12.31
N ASP A 60 -4.14 -0.07 11.86
CA ASP A 60 -2.99 -0.59 12.58
C ASP A 60 -1.71 0.21 12.34
N HIS A 61 -1.73 1.16 11.41
CA HIS A 61 -0.55 1.94 11.05
C HIS A 61 -0.83 3.43 11.16
N GLN A 62 0.19 4.21 11.50
CA GLN A 62 0.06 5.65 11.67
C GLN A 62 0.46 6.44 10.44
N VAL A 63 1.32 5.87 9.60
CA VAL A 63 1.84 6.54 8.40
C VAL A 63 1.61 5.63 7.20
N ILE A 64 1.09 6.21 6.12
CA ILE A 64 0.87 5.47 4.88
C ILE A 64 1.75 6.08 3.80
N VAL A 65 2.55 5.25 3.16
CA VAL A 65 3.44 5.67 2.07
C VAL A 65 3.02 4.93 0.81
N PHE A 66 2.88 5.66 -0.29
CA PHE A 66 2.53 5.09 -1.58
C PHE A 66 3.76 5.03 -2.48
N GLN A 67 4.08 3.84 -2.96
CA GLN A 67 5.20 3.61 -3.86
C GLN A 67 4.65 3.02 -5.15
N HIS A 68 4.73 3.77 -6.25
CA HIS A 68 4.20 3.33 -7.54
C HIS A 68 4.94 4.05 -8.68
N PRO A 69 4.89 3.48 -9.91
CA PRO A 69 5.48 4.20 -11.04
C PRO A 69 4.66 5.43 -11.40
N LEU A 70 5.33 6.42 -11.98
CA LEU A 70 4.66 7.63 -12.46
C LEU A 70 4.21 7.43 -13.89
N TYR A 71 2.91 7.57 -14.11
CA TYR A 71 2.33 7.59 -15.44
C TYR A 71 1.94 9.01 -15.81
N THR A 72 1.80 9.26 -17.11
CA THR A 72 1.54 10.61 -17.59
C THR A 72 0.29 11.23 -17.00
N TYR A 73 -0.77 10.43 -16.81
CA TYR A 73 -2.07 10.96 -16.39
C TYR A 73 -2.67 10.30 -15.17
N SER A 74 -2.06 9.23 -14.65
CA SER A 74 -2.70 8.53 -13.54
C SER A 74 -1.71 7.61 -12.81
N CYS A 75 -2.17 7.07 -11.69
CA CYS A 75 -1.47 6.02 -10.97
C CYS A 75 -1.90 4.65 -11.52
N PRO A 76 -1.24 3.56 -11.09
CA PRO A 76 -1.65 2.22 -11.50
C PRO A 76 -3.11 1.93 -11.18
N ALA A 77 -3.75 1.14 -12.05
CA ALA A 77 -5.18 0.89 -11.94
C ALA A 77 -5.58 0.27 -10.61
N LEU A 78 -4.80 -0.68 -10.11
CA LEU A 78 -5.12 -1.31 -8.83
C LEU A 78 -5.00 -0.33 -7.67
N LEU A 79 -4.03 0.58 -7.72
CA LEU A 79 -3.91 1.60 -6.69
C LEU A 79 -5.10 2.55 -6.71
N LYS A 80 -5.58 2.92 -7.91
CA LYS A 80 -6.76 3.75 -8.01
C LYS A 80 -7.98 3.04 -7.45
N GLU A 81 -8.14 1.77 -7.74
CA GLU A 81 -9.22 0.98 -7.19
C GLU A 81 -9.14 0.92 -5.67
N TRP A 82 -7.93 0.73 -5.14
CA TRP A 82 -7.70 0.72 -3.70
C TRP A 82 -8.11 2.06 -3.07
N LEU A 83 -7.69 3.17 -3.68
CA LEU A 83 -8.05 4.49 -3.17
C LEU A 83 -9.56 4.71 -3.18
N ASP A 84 -10.22 4.29 -4.25
CA ASP A 84 -11.66 4.50 -4.39
C ASP A 84 -12.47 3.63 -3.42
N ARG A 85 -12.03 2.41 -3.17
CA ARG A 85 -12.81 1.46 -2.38
C ARG A 85 -12.42 1.43 -0.90
N VAL A 86 -11.12 1.49 -0.62
CA VAL A 86 -10.65 1.38 0.76
C VAL A 86 -10.80 2.71 1.49
N LEU A 87 -10.45 3.82 0.82
CA LEU A 87 -10.65 5.15 1.40
C LEU A 87 -12.03 5.67 1.05
N ALA A 88 -13.05 4.87 1.31
CA ALA A 88 -14.42 5.26 1.02
C ALA A 88 -14.83 6.43 1.90
N ARG A 89 -15.83 7.17 1.41
CA ARG A 89 -16.37 8.30 2.15
C ARG A 89 -16.78 7.85 3.56
N GLY A 90 -16.47 8.66 4.53
CA GLY A 90 -16.76 8.34 5.91
C GLY A 90 -15.57 7.75 6.61
N PHE A 91 -14.96 6.71 6.05
CA PHE A 91 -13.78 6.10 6.66
C PHE A 91 -12.57 7.05 6.61
N ALA A 92 -12.26 7.58 5.42
CA ALA A 92 -11.10 8.45 5.25
C ALA A 92 -11.23 9.76 6.01
N ASN A 93 -12.46 10.21 6.24
CA ASN A 93 -12.72 11.46 6.97
C ASN A 93 -12.91 11.25 8.47
N GLY A 94 -12.76 10.02 8.93
CA GLY A 94 -12.98 9.73 10.33
C GLY A 94 -14.43 9.82 10.77
N VAL A 95 -15.33 9.85 9.82
CA VAL A 95 -16.77 9.98 10.08
C VAL A 95 -17.40 8.63 9.87
N GLY A 96 -17.34 7.85 10.58
CA GLY A 96 -17.89 6.64 10.20
C GLY A 96 -18.02 5.62 10.84
#